data_44f3ecef2e663e8ddb96fb279f210e9f
#
_entry.id   44f3ecef2e663e8ddb96fb279f210e9f
#
_cell.length_a   1.000
_cell.length_b   1.000
_cell.length_c   1.000
_cell.angle_alpha   90.00
_cell.angle_beta   90.00
_cell.angle_gamma   90.00
#
_symmetry.space_group_name_H-M   'P 1'
#
loop_
_entity.id
_entity.type
_entity.pdbx_description
1 polymer ?
#
loop_
_entity_poly.entity_id
_entity_poly.type
_entity_poly.pdbx_seq_one_letter_code
_entity_poly.pdbx_strand_id
1 'polypeptide(L)'
;MSDKSTLIAYVTRGKATEEAAEVVGQVLRENYDLSVDLVNLRETTPDVKEYGNVIIGAGVRMGRVYKGALKFMENDFSGKNVAVFLSSLEGGDEKSHEEAIEKYVEKEIKPRLNVEPVAAETFGGRIKIFGFSVQDNIDREKIKNWAVKVGKRFIEKG
;
A
#
# COMPACT_ATOMS: atom_id res chain seq x y z
N MET A 1 14.62 1.60 17.60
CA MET A 1 13.42 1.35 16.78
C MET A 1 12.27 0.94 17.67
N SER A 2 11.11 1.51 17.46
CA SER A 2 9.90 1.16 18.20
C SER A 2 9.06 0.19 17.38
N ASP A 3 8.51 -0.85 18.03
CA ASP A 3 7.60 -1.78 17.36
C ASP A 3 6.33 -1.08 16.88
N LYS A 4 6.03 0.10 17.44
CA LYS A 4 4.88 0.90 17.03
C LYS A 4 5.17 1.84 15.87
N SER A 5 6.44 1.99 15.48
CA SER A 5 6.80 2.86 14.36
C SER A 5 6.40 2.23 13.04
N THR A 6 5.59 2.93 12.29
CA THR A 6 5.04 2.46 11.02
C THR A 6 5.37 3.45 9.92
N LEU A 7 5.88 2.94 8.81
CA LEU A 7 6.14 3.71 7.61
C LEU A 7 5.10 3.34 6.56
N ILE A 8 4.50 4.34 5.94
CA ILE A 8 3.71 4.12 4.73
C ILE A 8 4.45 4.82 3.61
N ALA A 9 5.12 4.04 2.78
CA ALA A 9 5.88 4.54 1.63
C ALA A 9 5.07 4.29 0.37
N TYR A 10 4.83 5.33 -0.43
CA TYR A 10 3.99 5.18 -1.60
C TYR A 10 4.57 5.90 -2.82
N VAL A 11 4.18 5.40 -4.00
CA VAL A 11 4.54 5.98 -5.29
C VAL A 11 3.28 6.11 -6.12
N THR A 12 3.01 7.31 -6.62
CA THR A 12 1.86 7.53 -7.48
C THR A 12 2.05 8.78 -8.35
N ARG A 13 1.39 8.81 -9.49
CA ARG A 13 1.27 10.01 -10.30
C ARG A 13 -0.10 10.64 -10.15
N GLY A 14 -1.09 9.85 -9.73
CA GLY A 14 -2.43 10.34 -9.41
C GLY A 14 -2.59 10.46 -7.91
N LYS A 15 -3.80 10.73 -7.48
CA LYS A 15 -4.08 10.93 -6.06
C LYS A 15 -4.67 9.73 -5.34
N ALA A 16 -5.08 8.70 -6.10
CA ALA A 16 -5.74 7.54 -5.50
C ALA A 16 -4.87 6.81 -4.48
N THR A 17 -3.60 6.58 -4.82
CA THR A 17 -2.67 5.89 -3.93
C THR A 17 -2.39 6.74 -2.68
N GLU A 18 -2.21 8.05 -2.88
CA GLU A 18 -1.96 8.97 -1.77
C GLU A 18 -3.17 9.03 -0.83
N GLU A 19 -4.38 9.14 -1.39
CA GLU A 19 -5.60 9.14 -0.57
C GLU A 19 -5.75 7.84 0.21
N ALA A 20 -5.46 6.71 -0.42
CA ALA A 20 -5.49 5.42 0.26
C ALA A 20 -4.47 5.38 1.40
N ALA A 21 -3.26 5.87 1.15
CA ALA A 21 -2.22 5.93 2.18
C ALA A 21 -2.66 6.78 3.38
N GLU A 22 -3.30 7.92 3.11
CA GLU A 22 -3.81 8.80 4.17
C GLU A 22 -4.89 8.13 5.01
N VAL A 23 -5.83 7.43 4.35
CA VAL A 23 -6.90 6.71 5.05
C VAL A 23 -6.31 5.61 5.94
N VAL A 24 -5.38 4.82 5.38
CA VAL A 24 -4.73 3.77 6.15
C VAL A 24 -4.00 4.34 7.35
N GLY A 25 -3.23 5.41 7.15
CA GLY A 25 -2.49 6.06 8.23
C GLY A 25 -3.39 6.56 9.34
N GLN A 26 -4.51 7.17 8.98
CA GLN A 26 -5.48 7.67 9.96
C GLN A 26 -6.06 6.54 10.82
N VAL A 27 -6.45 5.43 10.19
CA VAL A 27 -7.00 4.28 10.92
C VAL A 27 -5.96 3.71 11.89
N LEU A 28 -4.71 3.57 11.45
CA LEU A 28 -3.67 3.02 12.30
C LEU A 28 -3.38 3.91 13.51
N ARG A 29 -3.38 5.23 13.31
CA ARG A 29 -3.17 6.18 14.41
C ARG A 29 -4.32 6.17 15.41
N GLU A 30 -5.56 6.23 14.90
CA GLU A 30 -6.75 6.36 15.76
C GLU A 30 -7.15 5.08 16.44
N ASN A 31 -7.04 3.94 15.75
CA ASN A 31 -7.54 2.66 16.28
C ASN A 31 -6.49 1.86 17.04
N TYR A 32 -5.21 2.08 16.73
CA TYR A 32 -4.12 1.23 17.24
C TYR A 32 -3.00 2.00 17.92
N ASP A 33 -3.13 3.31 18.00
CA ASP A 33 -2.12 4.16 18.64
C ASP A 33 -0.72 3.95 18.05
N LEU A 34 -0.66 3.70 16.73
CA LEU A 34 0.60 3.53 16.04
C LEU A 34 1.15 4.88 15.60
N SER A 35 2.47 5.04 15.66
CA SER A 35 3.15 6.19 15.09
C SER A 35 3.30 5.93 13.59
N VAL A 36 2.81 6.82 12.74
CA VAL A 36 2.78 6.62 11.29
C VAL A 36 3.43 7.79 10.57
N ASP A 37 4.41 7.49 9.74
CA ASP A 37 5.01 8.45 8.81
C ASP A 37 4.59 8.09 7.39
N LEU A 38 4.09 9.07 6.64
CA LEU A 38 3.76 8.91 5.22
C LEU A 38 4.88 9.51 4.40
N VAL A 39 5.44 8.75 3.47
CA VAL A 39 6.53 9.20 2.63
C VAL A 39 6.23 8.92 1.17
N ASN A 40 6.30 9.97 0.35
CA ASN A 40 6.18 9.85 -1.10
C ASN A 40 7.57 9.51 -1.65
N LEU A 41 7.71 8.30 -2.18
CA LEU A 41 9.00 7.81 -2.67
C LEU A 41 9.53 8.59 -3.88
N ARG A 42 8.71 9.41 -4.51
CA ARG A 42 9.19 10.29 -5.57
C ARG A 42 9.94 11.50 -5.02
N GLU A 43 9.75 11.80 -3.75
CA GLU A 43 10.40 12.97 -3.12
C GLU A 43 11.61 12.57 -2.29
N THR A 44 11.54 11.45 -1.59
CA THR A 44 12.63 11.01 -0.72
C THR A 44 12.56 9.50 -0.51
N THR A 45 13.67 8.90 -0.10
CA THR A 45 13.75 7.47 0.21
C THR A 45 14.03 7.32 1.71
N PRO A 46 13.08 6.78 2.47
CA PRO A 46 13.28 6.63 3.91
C PRO A 46 14.17 5.43 4.23
N ASP A 47 14.77 5.46 5.42
CA ASP A 47 15.57 4.34 5.93
C ASP A 47 14.62 3.37 6.65
N VAL A 48 14.45 2.18 6.11
CA VAL A 48 13.54 1.18 6.67
C VAL A 48 13.96 0.70 8.05
N LYS A 49 15.23 0.88 8.42
CA LYS A 49 15.73 0.43 9.72
C LYS A 49 15.03 1.11 10.89
N GLU A 50 14.45 2.27 10.67
CA GLU A 50 13.80 3.03 11.73
C GLU A 50 12.37 2.56 12.04
N TYR A 51 11.86 1.59 11.28
CA TYR A 51 10.46 1.19 11.37
C TYR A 51 10.32 -0.30 11.63
N GLY A 52 9.42 -0.67 12.52
CA GLY A 52 9.06 -2.06 12.76
C GLY A 52 7.99 -2.57 11.80
N ASN A 53 7.16 -1.64 11.29
CA ASN A 53 6.07 -1.96 10.36
C ASN A 53 6.23 -1.10 9.11
N VAL A 54 6.06 -1.70 7.95
CA VAL A 54 6.17 -0.98 6.68
C VAL A 54 4.99 -1.34 5.78
N ILE A 55 4.31 -0.31 5.30
CA ILE A 55 3.26 -0.47 4.31
C ILE A 55 3.77 0.18 3.03
N ILE A 56 3.67 -0.53 1.91
CA ILE A 56 4.11 -0.02 0.61
C ILE A 56 2.89 0.11 -0.28
N GLY A 57 2.65 1.32 -0.76
CA GLY A 57 1.54 1.62 -1.64
C GLY A 57 2.02 2.03 -3.02
N ALA A 58 1.38 1.55 -4.07
CA ALA A 58 1.79 1.88 -5.43
C ALA A 58 0.60 1.96 -6.37
N GLY A 59 0.72 2.86 -7.34
CA GLY A 59 -0.19 2.86 -8.48
C GLY A 59 0.24 1.82 -9.49
N VAL A 60 -0.69 1.46 -10.35
CA VAL A 60 -0.43 0.60 -11.50
C VAL A 60 -0.69 1.43 -12.75
N ARG A 61 0.22 1.41 -13.69
CA ARG A 61 0.08 2.13 -14.95
C ARG A 61 0.50 1.24 -16.09
N MET A 62 -0.33 1.20 -17.14
CA MET A 62 -0.06 0.41 -18.34
C MET A 62 0.25 -1.05 -18.02
N GLY A 63 -0.48 -1.61 -17.06
CA GLY A 63 -0.33 -3.01 -16.67
C GLY A 63 0.89 -3.33 -15.83
N ARG A 64 1.55 -2.32 -15.26
CA ARG A 64 2.74 -2.53 -14.43
C ARG A 64 2.71 -1.69 -13.17
N VAL A 65 3.22 -2.27 -12.09
CA VAL A 65 3.45 -1.54 -10.85
C VAL A 65 4.58 -0.54 -11.05
N TYR A 66 4.47 0.66 -10.48
CA TYR A 66 5.51 1.67 -10.62
C TYR A 66 6.86 1.15 -10.13
N LYS A 67 7.90 1.43 -10.93
CA LYS A 67 9.26 0.96 -10.66
C LYS A 67 9.83 1.44 -9.33
N GLY A 68 9.50 2.65 -8.93
CA GLY A 68 9.98 3.18 -7.65
C GLY A 68 9.54 2.35 -6.46
N ALA A 69 8.31 1.85 -6.51
CA ALA A 69 7.80 0.96 -5.47
C ALA A 69 8.50 -0.40 -5.51
N LEU A 70 8.64 -0.96 -6.72
CA LEU A 70 9.30 -2.26 -6.88
C LEU A 70 10.75 -2.21 -6.39
N LYS A 71 11.45 -1.12 -6.68
CA LYS A 71 12.82 -0.94 -6.19
C LYS A 71 12.87 -0.83 -4.67
N PHE A 72 11.94 -0.09 -4.08
CA PHE A 72 11.87 0.03 -2.63
C PHE A 72 11.60 -1.32 -1.95
N MET A 73 10.82 -2.18 -2.60
CA MET A 73 10.51 -3.53 -2.10
C MET A 73 11.73 -4.43 -2.01
N GLU A 74 12.84 -4.06 -2.62
CA GLU A 74 14.08 -4.84 -2.58
C GLU A 74 14.92 -4.56 -1.33
N ASN A 75 14.47 -3.66 -0.45
CA ASN A 75 15.11 -3.45 0.84
C ASN A 75 15.02 -4.70 1.71
N ASP A 76 15.85 -4.75 2.74
CA ASP A 76 15.82 -5.83 3.72
C ASP A 76 14.73 -5.56 4.76
N PHE A 77 13.67 -6.33 4.74
CA PHE A 77 12.56 -6.22 5.68
C PHE A 77 12.58 -7.32 6.73
N SER A 78 13.70 -8.01 6.92
CA SER A 78 13.82 -9.08 7.91
C SER A 78 13.42 -8.58 9.30
N GLY A 79 12.57 -9.33 9.99
CA GLY A 79 12.09 -8.96 11.32
C GLY A 79 11.02 -7.89 11.35
N LYS A 80 10.54 -7.44 10.19
CA LYS A 80 9.52 -6.40 10.09
C LYS A 80 8.21 -6.98 9.58
N ASN A 81 7.11 -6.30 9.92
CA ASN A 81 5.81 -6.60 9.34
C ASN A 81 5.65 -5.75 8.07
N VAL A 82 5.35 -6.39 6.96
CA VAL A 82 5.17 -5.69 5.68
C VAL A 82 3.78 -5.94 5.14
N ALA A 83 3.11 -4.88 4.71
CA ALA A 83 1.84 -4.96 4.00
C ALA A 83 1.95 -4.14 2.73
N VAL A 84 1.19 -4.52 1.72
CA VAL A 84 1.26 -3.88 0.39
C VAL A 84 -0.15 -3.58 -0.09
N PHE A 85 -0.35 -2.40 -0.67
CA PHE A 85 -1.59 -2.12 -1.39
C PHE A 85 -1.29 -1.48 -2.74
N LEU A 86 -2.19 -1.74 -3.68
CA LEU A 86 -2.09 -1.18 -5.02
C LEU A 86 -3.37 -0.42 -5.35
N SER A 87 -3.22 0.63 -6.14
CA SER A 87 -4.36 1.34 -6.73
C SER A 87 -4.37 1.06 -8.22
N SER A 88 -5.43 0.43 -8.69
CA SER A 88 -5.54 -0.01 -10.07
C SER A 88 -7.01 -0.04 -10.45
N LEU A 89 -7.31 0.32 -11.71
CA LEU A 89 -8.69 0.19 -12.21
C LEU A 89 -9.18 -1.25 -12.14
N GLU A 90 -8.26 -2.18 -12.30
CA GLU A 90 -8.55 -3.61 -12.30
C GLU A 90 -8.92 -4.17 -10.92
N GLY A 91 -8.76 -3.38 -9.86
CA GLY A 91 -9.10 -3.80 -8.52
C GLY A 91 -10.53 -3.47 -8.09
N GLY A 92 -11.32 -2.83 -8.97
CA GLY A 92 -12.61 -2.26 -8.60
C GLY A 92 -13.75 -3.26 -8.42
N ASP A 93 -13.77 -4.36 -9.16
CA ASP A 93 -14.79 -5.38 -9.01
C ASP A 93 -14.16 -6.73 -8.65
N GLU A 94 -15.00 -7.68 -8.26
CA GLU A 94 -14.53 -8.96 -7.71
C GLU A 94 -13.67 -9.76 -8.68
N LYS A 95 -14.08 -9.87 -9.94
CA LYS A 95 -13.31 -10.62 -10.93
C LYS A 95 -12.00 -9.92 -11.26
N SER A 96 -12.05 -8.61 -11.49
CA SER A 96 -10.86 -7.83 -11.76
C SER A 96 -9.93 -7.83 -10.56
N HIS A 97 -10.49 -7.88 -9.35
CA HIS A 97 -9.70 -7.93 -8.13
C HIS A 97 -8.84 -9.19 -8.07
N GLU A 98 -9.43 -10.35 -8.35
CA GLU A 98 -8.67 -11.60 -8.34
C GLU A 98 -7.57 -11.62 -9.40
N GLU A 99 -7.88 -11.11 -10.59
CA GLU A 99 -6.90 -11.01 -11.68
C GLU A 99 -5.76 -10.06 -11.31
N ALA A 100 -6.08 -8.94 -10.66
CA ALA A 100 -5.08 -7.97 -10.25
C ALA A 100 -4.16 -8.54 -9.15
N ILE A 101 -4.71 -9.25 -8.19
CA ILE A 101 -3.91 -9.90 -7.15
C ILE A 101 -2.93 -10.87 -7.78
N GLU A 102 -3.40 -11.74 -8.69
CA GLU A 102 -2.51 -12.71 -9.35
C GLU A 102 -1.43 -12.00 -10.17
N LYS A 103 -1.81 -11.02 -10.98
CA LYS A 103 -0.90 -10.36 -11.89
C LYS A 103 0.13 -9.50 -11.19
N TYR A 104 -0.30 -8.72 -10.20
CA TYR A 104 0.59 -7.75 -9.56
C TYR A 104 1.19 -8.23 -8.26
N VAL A 105 0.39 -8.78 -7.37
CA VAL A 105 0.90 -9.20 -6.07
C VAL A 105 1.73 -10.47 -6.18
N GLU A 106 1.17 -11.50 -6.80
CA GLU A 106 1.87 -12.79 -6.86
C GLU A 106 3.07 -12.78 -7.81
N LYS A 107 2.94 -12.13 -8.96
CA LYS A 107 3.97 -12.17 -9.99
C LYS A 107 4.98 -11.04 -9.97
N GLU A 108 4.59 -9.84 -9.54
CA GLU A 108 5.51 -8.71 -9.54
C GLU A 108 6.05 -8.35 -8.15
N ILE A 109 5.20 -8.41 -7.13
CA ILE A 109 5.55 -7.93 -5.79
C ILE A 109 6.24 -8.98 -4.94
N LYS A 110 5.60 -10.12 -4.74
CA LYS A 110 6.16 -11.15 -3.85
C LYS A 110 7.56 -11.61 -4.21
N PRO A 111 7.92 -11.74 -5.50
CA PRO A 111 9.29 -12.14 -5.84
C PRO A 111 10.37 -11.14 -5.41
N ARG A 112 10.00 -9.88 -5.19
CA ARG A 112 10.95 -8.84 -4.79
C ARG A 112 11.12 -8.70 -3.30
N LEU A 113 10.10 -9.07 -2.52
CA LEU A 113 10.15 -8.98 -1.07
C LEU A 113 10.94 -10.15 -0.49
N ASN A 114 11.73 -9.87 0.54
CA ASN A 114 12.45 -10.94 1.25
C ASN A 114 11.66 -11.47 2.46
N VAL A 115 10.43 -11.00 2.63
CA VAL A 115 9.53 -11.50 3.67
C VAL A 115 8.14 -11.71 3.07
N GLU A 116 7.34 -12.57 3.68
CA GLU A 116 5.95 -12.74 3.28
C GLU A 116 5.14 -11.57 3.81
N PRO A 117 4.40 -10.84 2.97
CA PRO A 117 3.57 -9.74 3.48
C PRO A 117 2.44 -10.27 4.35
N VAL A 118 2.15 -9.55 5.44
CA VAL A 118 1.05 -9.93 6.34
C VAL A 118 -0.31 -9.64 5.73
N ALA A 119 -0.36 -8.75 4.74
CA ALA A 119 -1.57 -8.43 3.98
C ALA A 119 -1.17 -7.81 2.66
N ALA A 120 -1.96 -8.05 1.63
CA ALA A 120 -1.80 -7.42 0.33
C ALA A 120 -3.18 -7.21 -0.28
N GLU A 121 -3.40 -6.07 -0.90
CA GLU A 121 -4.71 -5.73 -1.46
C GLU A 121 -4.58 -4.82 -2.66
N THR A 122 -5.61 -4.80 -3.50
CA THR A 122 -5.70 -3.83 -4.58
C THR A 122 -7.02 -3.07 -4.46
N PHE A 123 -6.93 -1.74 -4.61
CA PHE A 123 -8.08 -0.85 -4.56
C PHE A 123 -8.29 -0.22 -5.93
N GLY A 124 -9.51 0.18 -6.23
CA GLY A 124 -9.81 0.89 -7.46
C GLY A 124 -9.06 2.21 -7.55
N GLY A 125 -8.72 2.60 -8.76
CA GLY A 125 -8.08 3.87 -9.04
C GLY A 125 -9.07 4.90 -9.55
N ARG A 126 -8.56 6.11 -9.78
CA ARG A 126 -9.35 7.22 -10.29
C ARG A 126 -8.79 7.69 -11.64
N ILE A 127 -9.66 7.80 -12.64
CA ILE A 127 -9.31 8.36 -13.94
C ILE A 127 -10.02 9.70 -14.09
N LYS A 128 -9.28 10.69 -14.59
CA LYS A 128 -9.85 12.00 -14.93
C LYS A 128 -9.70 12.25 -16.42
N ILE A 129 -10.80 12.65 -17.05
CA ILE A 129 -10.82 13.07 -18.44
C ILE A 129 -11.47 14.46 -18.49
N PHE A 130 -10.80 15.41 -19.16
CA PHE A 130 -11.26 16.80 -19.27
C PHE A 130 -11.55 17.45 -17.92
N GLY A 131 -10.76 17.12 -16.90
CA GLY A 131 -10.92 17.71 -15.57
C GLY A 131 -11.96 17.03 -14.69
N PHE A 132 -12.71 16.08 -15.22
CA PHE A 132 -13.73 15.36 -14.46
C PHE A 132 -13.28 13.93 -14.18
N SER A 133 -13.68 13.41 -13.03
CA SER A 133 -13.48 11.99 -12.73
C SER A 133 -14.48 11.20 -13.55
N VAL A 134 -14.00 10.47 -14.55
CA VAL A 134 -14.85 9.65 -15.41
C VAL A 134 -15.12 8.31 -14.75
N GLN A 135 -14.13 7.80 -14.05
CA GLN A 135 -14.23 6.52 -13.36
C GLN A 135 -13.53 6.65 -12.02
N ASP A 136 -14.28 6.49 -10.95
CA ASP A 136 -13.75 6.57 -9.60
C ASP A 136 -14.14 5.29 -8.87
N ASN A 137 -13.20 4.36 -8.78
CA ASN A 137 -13.38 3.06 -8.14
C ASN A 137 -12.82 3.06 -6.72
N ILE A 138 -12.51 4.22 -6.16
CA ILE A 138 -12.00 4.31 -4.80
C ILE A 138 -13.14 4.00 -3.83
N ASP A 139 -12.96 2.95 -3.05
CA ASP A 139 -13.90 2.56 -2.01
C ASP A 139 -13.23 2.79 -0.65
N ARG A 140 -13.59 3.89 0.00
CA ARG A 140 -12.99 4.25 1.29
C ARG A 140 -13.29 3.26 2.39
N GLU A 141 -14.47 2.64 2.36
CA GLU A 141 -14.80 1.62 3.35
C GLU A 141 -13.91 0.37 3.19
N LYS A 142 -13.65 -0.03 1.96
CA LYS A 142 -12.75 -1.13 1.68
C LYS A 142 -11.34 -0.85 2.21
N ILE A 143 -10.87 0.38 2.00
CA ILE A 143 -9.55 0.81 2.48
C ILE A 143 -9.51 0.80 4.00
N LYS A 144 -10.54 1.34 4.65
CA LYS A 144 -10.63 1.36 6.11
C LYS A 144 -10.66 -0.05 6.69
N ASN A 145 -11.45 -0.93 6.11
CA ASN A 145 -11.53 -2.31 6.56
C ASN A 145 -10.21 -3.04 6.41
N TRP A 146 -9.50 -2.80 5.32
CA TRP A 146 -8.16 -3.36 5.13
C TRP A 146 -7.18 -2.81 6.15
N ALA A 147 -7.24 -1.51 6.43
CA ALA A 147 -6.36 -0.87 7.42
C ALA A 147 -6.56 -1.45 8.82
N VAL A 148 -7.82 -1.72 9.19
CA VAL A 148 -8.13 -2.37 10.46
C VAL A 148 -7.49 -3.76 10.52
N LYS A 149 -7.60 -4.52 9.45
CA LYS A 149 -7.00 -5.84 9.35
C LYS A 149 -5.47 -5.78 9.47
N VAL A 150 -4.85 -4.83 8.79
CA VAL A 150 -3.40 -4.64 8.84
C VAL A 150 -2.95 -4.26 10.24
N GLY A 151 -3.62 -3.30 10.86
CA GLY A 151 -3.30 -2.86 12.21
C GLY A 151 -3.37 -3.99 13.23
N LYS A 152 -4.40 -4.82 13.11
CA LYS A 152 -4.54 -5.99 13.96
C LYS A 152 -3.36 -6.94 13.80
N ARG A 153 -2.94 -7.19 12.55
CA ARG A 153 -1.79 -8.05 12.26
C ARG A 153 -0.50 -7.48 12.82
N PHE A 154 -0.32 -6.17 12.71
CA PHE A 154 0.88 -5.52 13.23
C PHE A 154 0.98 -5.66 14.75
N ILE A 155 -0.13 -5.51 15.45
CA ILE A 155 -0.15 -5.61 16.90
C ILE A 155 0.03 -7.05 17.36
N GLU A 156 -0.59 -8.02 16.70
CA GLU A 156 -0.47 -9.43 17.05
C GLU A 156 0.96 -9.95 16.93
N LYS A 157 1.73 -9.41 15.97
CA LYS A 157 3.11 -9.86 15.74
C LYS A 157 4.14 -9.00 16.46
N GLY A 158 3.73 -7.85 16.90
CA GLY A 158 4.58 -6.93 17.65
C GLY A 158 4.71 -7.36 19.09
#